data_11e796b63254db158a8721fb6226010f
#
_entry.id   11e796b63254db158a8721fb6226010f
#
_cell.length_a   1.000
_cell.length_b   1.000
_cell.length_c   1.000
_cell.angle_alpha   90.00
_cell.angle_beta   90.00
_cell.angle_gamma   90.00
#
_symmetry.space_group_name_H-M   'P 1'
#
loop_
_entity.id
_entity.type
_entity.pdbx_description
1 polymer ?
#
loop_
_entity_poly.entity_id
_entity_poly.type
_entity_poly.pdbx_seq_one_letter_code
_entity_poly.pdbx_strand_id
1 'polypeptide(L)'
;MTQLTHLVLAAVVAGTPITNAPAHSPEPVPPPPSVRTMAPVKVVATLPIYASIAQEIGGAEVEATWVADPNEDSHFVRPKPSYALQLRNADLFITTGLDLEMWVPALLDKAGNRDVLEGGRGYVTAYTGVTLLDIPVAADRSAGDVHIFGNPHLHTDPLRTLQVARNIATGLKRVAPDRSARFDAGLAGFQDRVHRRLFGNALVDLLGGPTLEQMALNGTLFNFLDTQVMEGRPLAESLGGWLGEARPLRGLRIICYHKNWTYFEDRFGVECADYVEAKPGIPPTPRHVAHLIDLMRGEGIDVLLAASYFDSGRVTTVAERGEATPVIVPMYNGARPGLDDYFDLVDLWVGSLVAASSHSLH
;
A
#
# COMPACT_ATOMS: atom_id res chain seq x y z
N MET A 1 -36.77 89.70 16.98
CA MET A 1 -38.07 90.15 16.45
C MET A 1 -38.53 89.16 15.42
N THR A 2 -39.60 88.59 15.60
CA THR A 2 -40.75 88.14 14.85
C THR A 2 -41.19 86.74 15.28
N GLN A 3 -42.28 86.73 15.96
CA GLN A 3 -43.07 85.59 16.41
C GLN A 3 -43.73 84.92 15.20
N LEU A 4 -43.81 83.57 15.16
CA LEU A 4 -44.78 82.87 14.33
C LEU A 4 -45.55 81.84 15.17
N THR A 5 -46.81 82.01 15.09
CA THR A 5 -47.94 81.48 15.84
C THR A 5 -48.16 79.97 15.48
N HIS A 6 -48.41 79.12 16.50
CA HIS A 6 -48.85 77.76 16.34
C HIS A 6 -50.31 77.63 15.96
N LEU A 7 -50.59 76.89 14.89
CA LEU A 7 -51.96 76.43 14.57
C LEU A 7 -52.07 74.92 14.89
N VAL A 8 -52.88 74.56 15.86
CA VAL A 8 -53.18 73.20 16.26
C VAL A 8 -54.41 72.73 15.45
N LEU A 9 -54.24 71.75 14.59
CA LEU A 9 -55.34 71.14 13.88
C LEU A 9 -55.59 69.74 14.54
N ALA A 10 -56.74 69.60 15.18
CA ALA A 10 -57.20 68.34 15.78
C ALA A 10 -57.85 67.46 14.65
N ALA A 11 -57.27 66.34 14.34
CA ALA A 11 -57.87 65.33 13.46
C ALA A 11 -58.57 64.25 14.31
N VAL A 12 -59.87 64.12 14.11
CA VAL A 12 -60.71 63.05 14.67
C VAL A 12 -60.49 61.80 13.87
N VAL A 13 -59.86 60.77 14.43
CA VAL A 13 -59.69 59.46 13.81
C VAL A 13 -60.88 58.59 14.20
N ALA A 14 -61.69 58.26 13.21
CA ALA A 14 -62.76 57.29 13.37
C ALA A 14 -62.12 55.84 13.36
N GLY A 15 -62.29 55.15 14.49
CA GLY A 15 -61.81 53.76 14.62
C GLY A 15 -62.66 52.78 13.80
N THR A 16 -62.02 52.11 12.87
CA THR A 16 -62.53 50.86 12.19
C THR A 16 -62.20 49.66 13.06
N PRO A 17 -63.10 48.69 13.24
CA PRO A 17 -62.82 47.47 13.98
C PRO A 17 -61.81 46.59 13.24
N ILE A 18 -60.70 46.20 13.87
CA ILE A 18 -59.71 45.23 13.40
C ILE A 18 -60.35 43.84 13.57
N THR A 19 -60.75 43.20 12.48
CA THR A 19 -61.11 41.80 12.49
C THR A 19 -59.86 41.00 12.58
N ASN A 20 -59.67 40.24 13.69
CA ASN A 20 -58.59 39.27 13.85
C ASN A 20 -58.71 38.14 12.75
N ALA A 21 -57.80 38.15 11.80
CA ALA A 21 -57.61 37.01 10.94
C ALA A 21 -57.02 35.84 11.74
N PRO A 22 -57.44 34.58 11.52
CA PRO A 22 -56.89 33.43 12.23
C PRO A 22 -55.38 33.30 11.90
N ALA A 23 -54.55 33.15 12.93
CA ALA A 23 -53.15 32.92 12.80
C ALA A 23 -52.91 31.60 12.00
N HIS A 24 -52.32 31.72 10.80
CA HIS A 24 -51.83 30.55 10.06
C HIS A 24 -50.68 29.94 10.87
N SER A 25 -50.89 28.76 11.44
CA SER A 25 -49.80 27.95 11.98
C SER A 25 -48.89 27.59 10.81
N PRO A 26 -47.56 27.79 10.94
CA PRO A 26 -46.65 27.35 9.86
C PRO A 26 -46.77 25.83 9.64
N GLU A 27 -46.97 25.44 8.39
CA GLU A 27 -46.90 24.02 8.03
C GLU A 27 -45.56 23.41 8.47
N PRO A 28 -45.53 22.19 9.03
CA PRO A 28 -44.33 21.54 9.43
C PRO A 28 -43.43 21.36 8.18
N VAL A 29 -42.21 21.92 8.24
CA VAL A 29 -41.17 21.72 7.22
C VAL A 29 -40.93 20.22 7.11
N PRO A 30 -41.07 19.59 5.89
CA PRO A 30 -40.81 18.17 5.74
C PRO A 30 -39.37 17.85 6.18
N PRO A 31 -39.15 16.73 6.87
CA PRO A 31 -37.81 16.33 7.26
C PRO A 31 -36.94 16.23 6.03
N PRO A 32 -35.66 16.61 6.12
CA PRO A 32 -34.72 16.45 4.98
C PRO A 32 -34.75 14.99 4.49
N PRO A 33 -34.65 14.76 3.18
CA PRO A 33 -34.66 13.41 2.64
C PRO A 33 -33.58 12.59 3.36
N SER A 34 -33.99 11.44 3.91
CA SER A 34 -33.06 10.52 4.53
C SER A 34 -31.98 10.17 3.49
N VAL A 35 -30.73 10.53 3.76
CA VAL A 35 -29.59 10.06 2.96
C VAL A 35 -29.61 8.54 3.04
N ARG A 36 -29.99 7.91 1.95
CA ARG A 36 -29.97 6.45 1.83
C ARG A 36 -28.49 6.07 1.88
N THR A 37 -27.99 5.66 3.03
CA THR A 37 -26.66 5.08 3.15
C THR A 37 -26.68 3.77 2.37
N MET A 38 -26.05 3.75 1.20
CA MET A 38 -25.85 2.53 0.44
C MET A 38 -24.91 1.61 1.21
N ALA A 39 -25.15 0.30 1.15
CA ALA A 39 -24.25 -0.66 1.79
C ALA A 39 -22.81 -0.52 1.23
N PRO A 40 -21.77 -0.71 2.04
CA PRO A 40 -20.40 -0.64 1.55
C PRO A 40 -20.10 -1.72 0.51
N VAL A 41 -19.16 -1.45 -0.39
CA VAL A 41 -18.63 -2.42 -1.35
C VAL A 41 -17.85 -3.47 -0.57
N LYS A 42 -18.24 -4.74 -0.71
CA LYS A 42 -17.56 -5.86 -0.07
C LYS A 42 -16.34 -6.28 -0.89
N VAL A 43 -15.18 -5.99 -0.36
CA VAL A 43 -13.89 -6.33 -0.99
C VAL A 43 -13.27 -7.52 -0.28
N VAL A 44 -12.89 -8.53 -1.05
CA VAL A 44 -12.06 -9.64 -0.55
C VAL A 44 -10.75 -9.62 -1.31
N ALA A 45 -9.64 -9.54 -0.61
CA ALA A 45 -8.30 -9.60 -1.20
C ALA A 45 -7.61 -10.92 -0.85
N THR A 46 -6.67 -11.36 -1.66
CA THR A 46 -5.80 -12.48 -1.30
C THR A 46 -4.89 -12.11 -0.14
N LEU A 47 -4.31 -10.91 -0.17
CA LEU A 47 -3.33 -10.43 0.81
C LEU A 47 -3.88 -9.27 1.65
N PRO A 48 -3.49 -9.17 2.93
CA PRO A 48 -3.90 -8.09 3.84
C PRO A 48 -3.62 -6.70 3.27
N ILE A 49 -2.49 -6.54 2.59
CA ILE A 49 -2.04 -5.27 2.05
C ILE A 49 -3.00 -4.69 0.99
N TYR A 50 -3.57 -5.54 0.13
CA TYR A 50 -4.52 -5.08 -0.88
C TYR A 50 -5.85 -4.70 -0.24
N ALA A 51 -6.27 -5.41 0.81
CA ALA A 51 -7.45 -5.05 1.59
C ALA A 51 -7.25 -3.69 2.28
N SER A 52 -6.09 -3.45 2.89
CA SER A 52 -5.74 -2.17 3.52
C SER A 52 -5.78 -1.01 2.52
N ILE A 53 -5.18 -1.17 1.34
CA ILE A 53 -5.20 -0.16 0.28
C ILE A 53 -6.64 0.09 -0.21
N ALA A 54 -7.44 -0.96 -0.41
CA ALA A 54 -8.84 -0.82 -0.81
C ALA A 54 -9.66 -0.08 0.24
N GLN A 55 -9.44 -0.38 1.53
CA GLN A 55 -10.08 0.29 2.65
C GLN A 55 -9.69 1.77 2.74
N GLU A 56 -8.41 2.10 2.54
CA GLU A 56 -7.94 3.49 2.56
C GLU A 56 -8.52 4.30 1.40
N ILE A 57 -8.54 3.73 0.19
CA ILE A 57 -9.15 4.37 -0.99
C ILE A 57 -10.66 4.55 -0.82
N GLY A 58 -11.33 3.55 -0.28
CA GLY A 58 -12.78 3.51 -0.19
C GLY A 58 -13.36 4.16 1.06
N GLY A 59 -12.60 4.27 2.15
CA GLY A 59 -13.08 4.75 3.43
C GLY A 59 -14.33 4.01 3.91
N ALA A 60 -15.36 4.74 4.30
CA ALA A 60 -16.62 4.18 4.76
C ALA A 60 -17.46 3.51 3.65
N GLU A 61 -17.10 3.69 2.38
CA GLU A 61 -17.81 3.08 1.24
C GLU A 61 -17.32 1.66 0.92
N VAL A 62 -16.29 1.17 1.64
CA VAL A 62 -15.68 -0.15 1.44
C VAL A 62 -15.64 -0.91 2.76
N GLU A 63 -15.91 -2.20 2.69
CA GLU A 63 -15.67 -3.18 3.75
C GLU A 63 -14.69 -4.21 3.19
N ALA A 64 -13.41 -4.09 3.56
CA ALA A 64 -12.34 -4.92 3.01
C ALA A 64 -11.92 -6.02 3.98
N THR A 65 -11.79 -7.24 3.45
CA THR A 65 -11.29 -8.42 4.15
C THR A 65 -10.24 -9.13 3.30
N TRP A 66 -9.52 -10.07 3.89
CA TRP A 66 -8.47 -10.83 3.20
C TRP A 66 -8.51 -12.32 3.53
N VAL A 67 -7.79 -13.12 2.73
CA VAL A 67 -7.77 -14.58 2.83
C VAL A 67 -6.50 -15.09 3.51
N ALA A 68 -5.31 -14.64 3.06
CA ALA A 68 -4.04 -15.10 3.60
C ALA A 68 -3.79 -14.60 5.01
N ASP A 69 -3.40 -15.48 5.93
CA ASP A 69 -2.96 -15.05 7.27
C ASP A 69 -1.67 -14.21 7.12
N PRO A 70 -1.60 -13.01 7.73
CA PRO A 70 -0.44 -12.13 7.62
C PRO A 70 0.86 -12.73 8.19
N ASN A 71 0.77 -13.80 8.99
CA ASN A 71 1.90 -14.52 9.56
C ASN A 71 2.25 -15.82 8.80
N GLU A 72 1.57 -16.10 7.69
CA GLU A 72 1.83 -17.28 6.86
C GLU A 72 2.40 -16.86 5.50
N ASP A 73 3.15 -17.78 4.88
CA ASP A 73 3.62 -17.61 3.51
C ASP A 73 2.44 -17.69 2.54
N SER A 74 2.20 -16.61 1.80
CA SER A 74 1.07 -16.50 0.87
C SER A 74 1.09 -17.49 -0.32
N HIS A 75 2.24 -18.11 -0.61
CA HIS A 75 2.33 -19.18 -1.61
C HIS A 75 1.55 -20.44 -1.19
N PHE A 76 1.43 -20.69 0.12
CA PHE A 76 0.97 -21.96 0.66
C PHE A 76 -0.34 -21.88 1.47
N VAL A 77 -1.20 -20.91 1.18
CA VAL A 77 -2.50 -20.79 1.85
C VAL A 77 -3.35 -22.04 1.61
N ARG A 78 -3.88 -22.62 2.70
CA ARG A 78 -4.81 -23.75 2.65
C ARG A 78 -6.24 -23.25 2.51
N PRO A 79 -6.94 -23.50 1.40
CA PRO A 79 -8.32 -23.06 1.22
C PRO A 79 -9.25 -23.61 2.30
N LYS A 80 -9.95 -22.71 3.01
CA LYS A 80 -10.98 -23.03 4.02
C LYS A 80 -12.38 -22.77 3.44
N PRO A 81 -13.43 -23.50 3.87
CA PRO A 81 -14.80 -23.23 3.41
C PRO A 81 -15.28 -21.79 3.69
N SER A 82 -14.82 -21.18 4.80
CA SER A 82 -15.12 -19.80 5.16
C SER A 82 -14.64 -18.80 4.10
N TYR A 83 -13.51 -19.04 3.45
CA TYR A 83 -12.97 -18.17 2.39
C TYR A 83 -13.85 -18.20 1.14
N ALA A 84 -14.36 -19.40 0.77
CA ALA A 84 -15.32 -19.52 -0.34
C ALA A 84 -16.63 -18.77 -0.04
N LEU A 85 -17.07 -18.77 1.23
CA LEU A 85 -18.27 -18.02 1.65
C LEU A 85 -18.04 -16.50 1.57
N GLN A 86 -16.85 -16.01 1.97
CA GLN A 86 -16.49 -14.59 1.80
C GLN A 86 -16.54 -14.17 0.33
N LEU A 87 -15.90 -14.95 -0.55
CA LEU A 87 -15.88 -14.68 -2.00
C LEU A 87 -17.25 -14.78 -2.66
N ARG A 88 -18.14 -15.65 -2.18
CA ARG A 88 -19.52 -15.74 -2.67
C ARG A 88 -20.28 -14.43 -2.53
N ASN A 89 -19.99 -13.66 -1.48
CA ASN A 89 -20.68 -12.44 -1.13
C ASN A 89 -19.86 -11.17 -1.49
N ALA A 90 -18.71 -11.34 -2.13
CA ALA A 90 -17.86 -10.23 -2.52
C ALA A 90 -18.37 -9.51 -3.76
N ASP A 91 -18.29 -8.19 -3.76
CA ASP A 91 -18.50 -7.34 -4.93
C ASP A 91 -17.19 -7.17 -5.73
N LEU A 92 -16.04 -7.18 -5.04
CA LEU A 92 -14.71 -7.06 -5.63
C LEU A 92 -13.77 -8.09 -5.02
N PHE A 93 -13.00 -8.78 -5.86
CA PHE A 93 -11.91 -9.65 -5.47
C PHE A 93 -10.59 -9.12 -6.03
N ILE A 94 -9.55 -9.10 -5.19
CA ILE A 94 -8.22 -8.61 -5.54
C ILE A 94 -7.21 -9.73 -5.31
N THR A 95 -6.44 -10.07 -6.34
CA THR A 95 -5.35 -11.06 -6.29
C THR A 95 -4.06 -10.44 -6.83
N THR A 96 -2.90 -10.91 -6.40
CA THR A 96 -1.61 -10.49 -6.97
C THR A 96 -1.54 -10.88 -8.44
N GLY A 97 -1.85 -12.13 -8.75
CA GLY A 97 -1.51 -12.80 -10.01
C GLY A 97 -0.06 -13.30 -10.00
N LEU A 98 0.53 -13.54 -11.18
CA LEU A 98 1.92 -13.95 -11.38
C LEU A 98 2.30 -15.28 -10.68
N ASP A 99 1.35 -16.20 -10.56
CA ASP A 99 1.49 -17.51 -9.89
C ASP A 99 1.80 -17.45 -8.38
N LEU A 100 1.61 -16.30 -7.71
CA LEU A 100 1.80 -16.24 -6.26
C LEU A 100 0.74 -17.09 -5.54
N GLU A 101 -0.52 -16.87 -5.89
CA GLU A 101 -1.65 -17.52 -5.23
C GLU A 101 -2.22 -18.65 -6.10
N MET A 102 -1.44 -19.72 -6.31
CA MET A 102 -1.89 -20.89 -7.10
C MET A 102 -3.12 -21.61 -6.50
N TRP A 103 -3.47 -21.30 -5.26
CA TRP A 103 -4.65 -21.80 -4.56
C TRP A 103 -5.94 -21.05 -4.92
N VAL A 104 -5.86 -19.87 -5.54
CA VAL A 104 -7.01 -19.00 -5.86
C VAL A 104 -8.02 -19.66 -6.81
N PRO A 105 -7.65 -20.30 -7.94
CA PRO A 105 -8.64 -20.88 -8.85
C PRO A 105 -9.59 -21.86 -8.17
N ALA A 106 -9.05 -22.77 -7.34
CA ALA A 106 -9.85 -23.74 -6.61
C ALA A 106 -10.79 -23.12 -5.57
N LEU A 107 -10.43 -21.96 -5.05
CA LEU A 107 -11.25 -21.20 -4.10
C LEU A 107 -12.39 -20.48 -4.80
N LEU A 108 -12.12 -19.86 -5.96
CA LEU A 108 -13.10 -19.17 -6.78
C LEU A 108 -14.17 -20.15 -7.33
N ASP A 109 -13.76 -21.34 -7.77
CA ASP A 109 -14.70 -22.39 -8.21
C ASP A 109 -15.69 -22.76 -7.11
N LYS A 110 -15.22 -22.90 -5.86
CA LYS A 110 -16.08 -23.21 -4.71
C LYS A 110 -16.99 -22.05 -4.31
N ALA A 111 -16.56 -20.81 -4.53
CA ALA A 111 -17.36 -19.63 -4.23
C ALA A 111 -18.59 -19.51 -5.12
N GLY A 112 -18.46 -19.86 -6.40
CA GLY A 112 -19.55 -19.82 -7.37
C GLY A 112 -20.07 -18.42 -7.70
N ASN A 113 -19.27 -17.38 -7.42
CA ASN A 113 -19.59 -15.98 -7.72
C ASN A 113 -18.96 -15.58 -9.05
N ARG A 114 -19.79 -15.44 -10.09
CA ARG A 114 -19.32 -15.14 -11.45
C ARG A 114 -18.69 -13.76 -11.61
N ASP A 115 -19.09 -12.80 -10.78
CA ASP A 115 -18.59 -11.43 -10.88
C ASP A 115 -17.12 -11.32 -10.45
N VAL A 116 -16.66 -12.23 -9.58
CA VAL A 116 -15.28 -12.26 -9.07
C VAL A 116 -14.39 -13.33 -9.71
N LEU A 117 -14.87 -14.01 -10.76
CA LEU A 117 -14.03 -14.87 -11.60
C LEU A 117 -13.13 -14.02 -12.51
N GLU A 118 -12.06 -14.61 -12.99
CA GLU A 118 -11.18 -13.95 -13.97
C GLU A 118 -11.99 -13.47 -15.20
N GLY A 119 -11.79 -12.19 -15.55
CA GLY A 119 -12.58 -11.49 -16.56
C GLY A 119 -13.94 -10.97 -16.08
N GLY A 120 -14.38 -11.27 -14.88
CA GLY A 120 -15.57 -10.72 -14.25
C GLY A 120 -15.42 -9.24 -13.87
N ARG A 121 -16.57 -8.56 -13.72
CA ARG A 121 -16.55 -7.11 -13.37
C ARG A 121 -15.95 -6.83 -11.99
N GLY A 122 -15.97 -7.78 -11.09
CA GLY A 122 -15.44 -7.69 -9.75
C GLY A 122 -14.05 -8.34 -9.59
N TYR A 123 -13.32 -8.65 -10.66
CA TYR A 123 -12.00 -9.26 -10.60
C TYR A 123 -10.90 -8.24 -10.87
N VAL A 124 -9.91 -8.15 -9.99
CA VAL A 124 -8.73 -7.26 -10.12
C VAL A 124 -7.45 -8.04 -9.91
N THR A 125 -6.50 -7.91 -10.83
CA THR A 125 -5.11 -8.33 -10.66
C THR A 125 -4.25 -7.14 -10.26
N ALA A 126 -3.50 -7.28 -9.18
CA ALA A 126 -2.67 -6.20 -8.65
C ALA A 126 -1.52 -5.85 -9.61
N TYR A 127 -0.96 -6.84 -10.31
CA TYR A 127 0.21 -6.65 -11.19
C TYR A 127 -0.08 -5.89 -12.50
N THR A 128 -1.35 -5.70 -12.88
CA THR A 128 -1.69 -5.08 -14.18
C THR A 128 -1.00 -3.73 -14.35
N GLY A 129 -0.21 -3.59 -15.43
CA GLY A 129 0.52 -2.36 -15.74
C GLY A 129 1.74 -2.08 -14.86
N VAL A 130 2.11 -2.99 -13.96
CA VAL A 130 3.35 -2.90 -13.17
C VAL A 130 4.54 -3.38 -14.01
N THR A 131 5.63 -2.62 -14.00
CA THR A 131 6.91 -3.08 -14.60
C THR A 131 7.48 -4.18 -13.72
N LEU A 132 7.51 -5.41 -14.28
CA LEU A 132 7.94 -6.60 -13.58
C LEU A 132 9.46 -6.77 -13.62
N LEU A 133 10.02 -7.32 -12.54
CA LEU A 133 11.41 -7.73 -12.39
C LEU A 133 11.50 -9.27 -12.30
N ASP A 134 12.71 -9.79 -12.40
CA ASP A 134 13.00 -11.23 -12.32
C ASP A 134 12.17 -12.09 -13.28
N ILE A 135 11.91 -11.59 -14.51
CA ILE A 135 11.26 -12.39 -15.54
C ILE A 135 12.30 -13.39 -16.05
N PRO A 136 12.10 -14.70 -15.88
CA PRO A 136 13.09 -15.71 -16.33
C PRO A 136 13.23 -15.71 -17.84
N VAL A 137 14.47 -15.82 -18.34
CA VAL A 137 14.75 -15.93 -19.78
C VAL A 137 14.24 -17.26 -20.35
N ALA A 138 14.16 -18.31 -19.53
CA ALA A 138 13.57 -19.60 -19.88
C ALA A 138 12.63 -20.05 -18.78
N ALA A 139 11.46 -20.56 -19.15
CA ALA A 139 10.45 -21.09 -18.23
C ALA A 139 10.86 -22.47 -17.69
N ASP A 140 12.03 -22.57 -17.03
CA ASP A 140 12.52 -23.80 -16.44
C ASP A 140 12.33 -23.79 -14.93
N ARG A 141 11.28 -24.49 -14.48
CA ARG A 141 10.98 -24.69 -13.05
C ARG A 141 12.08 -25.40 -12.28
N SER A 142 13.09 -25.98 -12.94
CA SER A 142 14.25 -26.60 -12.28
C SER A 142 15.26 -25.57 -11.78
N ALA A 143 15.23 -24.36 -12.33
CA ALA A 143 16.22 -23.31 -12.08
C ALA A 143 16.02 -22.49 -10.79
N GLY A 144 15.02 -22.79 -9.96
CA GLY A 144 14.81 -22.11 -8.68
C GLY A 144 13.46 -21.47 -8.59
N ASP A 145 13.36 -20.14 -8.49
CA ASP A 145 12.13 -19.43 -8.33
C ASP A 145 11.16 -19.76 -9.47
N VAL A 146 9.98 -20.23 -9.08
CA VAL A 146 8.97 -20.74 -10.01
C VAL A 146 8.07 -19.67 -10.60
N HIS A 147 8.30 -18.39 -10.31
CA HIS A 147 7.51 -17.28 -10.83
C HIS A 147 7.88 -16.97 -12.28
N ILE A 148 7.34 -17.76 -13.21
CA ILE A 148 7.68 -17.69 -14.65
C ILE A 148 7.23 -16.39 -15.33
N PHE A 149 6.34 -15.63 -14.72
CA PHE A 149 5.83 -14.35 -15.24
C PHE A 149 6.53 -13.12 -14.64
N GLY A 150 7.43 -13.30 -13.68
CA GLY A 150 8.12 -12.25 -12.95
C GLY A 150 7.82 -12.30 -11.44
N ASN A 151 8.61 -11.59 -10.66
CA ASN A 151 8.51 -11.59 -9.21
C ASN A 151 7.15 -11.00 -8.75
N PRO A 152 6.37 -11.68 -7.89
CA PRO A 152 5.05 -11.23 -7.50
C PRO A 152 5.03 -10.30 -6.26
N HIS A 153 6.16 -10.08 -5.60
CA HIS A 153 6.22 -9.31 -4.34
C HIS A 153 6.21 -7.79 -4.58
N LEU A 154 5.30 -7.33 -5.43
CA LEU A 154 5.18 -5.94 -5.94
C LEU A 154 5.11 -4.89 -4.84
N HIS A 155 4.48 -5.24 -3.73
CA HIS A 155 4.18 -4.35 -2.61
C HIS A 155 5.42 -3.92 -1.82
N THR A 156 6.57 -4.55 -2.06
CA THR A 156 7.82 -4.14 -1.41
C THR A 156 8.44 -2.87 -2.03
N ASP A 157 7.91 -2.39 -3.17
CA ASP A 157 8.23 -1.07 -3.72
C ASP A 157 7.02 -0.12 -3.64
N PRO A 158 7.14 1.02 -2.93
CA PRO A 158 6.07 2.01 -2.83
C PRO A 158 5.55 2.55 -4.16
N LEU A 159 6.40 2.70 -5.19
CA LEU A 159 5.96 3.22 -6.49
C LEU A 159 5.19 2.17 -7.30
N ARG A 160 5.57 0.89 -7.20
CA ARG A 160 4.79 -0.19 -7.81
C ARG A 160 3.45 -0.36 -7.09
N THR A 161 3.45 -0.14 -5.78
CA THR A 161 2.20 -0.12 -4.98
C THR A 161 1.25 1.00 -5.40
N LEU A 162 1.73 2.14 -5.91
CA LEU A 162 0.86 3.16 -6.51
C LEU A 162 0.10 2.61 -7.74
N GLN A 163 0.75 1.80 -8.58
CA GLN A 163 0.04 1.16 -9.70
C GLN A 163 -0.99 0.14 -9.23
N VAL A 164 -0.66 -0.64 -8.19
CA VAL A 164 -1.63 -1.53 -7.52
C VAL A 164 -2.84 -0.75 -7.01
N ALA A 165 -2.63 0.39 -6.35
CA ALA A 165 -3.69 1.26 -5.85
C ALA A 165 -4.58 1.81 -6.99
N ARG A 166 -4.00 2.18 -8.14
CA ARG A 166 -4.75 2.58 -9.35
C ARG A 166 -5.63 1.44 -9.87
N ASN A 167 -5.12 0.21 -9.86
CA ASN A 167 -5.86 -0.98 -10.28
C ASN A 167 -7.05 -1.26 -9.34
N ILE A 168 -6.82 -1.17 -8.03
CA ILE A 168 -7.85 -1.32 -7.00
C ILE A 168 -8.94 -0.25 -7.16
N ALA A 169 -8.57 1.03 -7.29
CA ALA A 169 -9.51 2.13 -7.51
C ALA A 169 -10.33 1.93 -8.79
N THR A 170 -9.70 1.44 -9.86
CA THR A 170 -10.40 1.11 -11.11
C THR A 170 -11.42 -0.01 -10.90
N GLY A 171 -11.08 -1.04 -10.12
CA GLY A 171 -11.99 -2.10 -9.74
C GLY A 171 -13.19 -1.58 -8.93
N LEU A 172 -12.94 -0.76 -7.91
CA LEU A 172 -13.96 -0.14 -7.08
C LEU A 172 -14.93 0.71 -7.91
N LYS A 173 -14.41 1.56 -8.82
CA LYS A 173 -15.23 2.38 -9.72
C LYS A 173 -16.06 1.53 -10.68
N ARG A 174 -15.57 0.39 -11.12
CA ARG A 174 -16.26 -0.53 -12.00
C ARG A 174 -17.45 -1.21 -11.32
N VAL A 175 -17.32 -1.57 -10.03
CA VAL A 175 -18.41 -2.23 -9.28
C VAL A 175 -19.39 -1.23 -8.64
N ALA A 176 -18.95 0.00 -8.33
CA ALA A 176 -19.76 1.06 -7.75
C ALA A 176 -19.52 2.41 -8.45
N PRO A 177 -19.98 2.58 -9.71
CA PRO A 177 -19.70 3.75 -10.54
C PRO A 177 -20.27 5.05 -9.99
N ASP A 178 -21.34 4.99 -9.22
CA ASP A 178 -21.96 6.13 -8.52
C ASP A 178 -21.08 6.73 -7.41
N ARG A 179 -20.07 5.99 -6.96
CA ARG A 179 -19.08 6.40 -5.95
C ARG A 179 -17.71 6.78 -6.53
N SER A 180 -17.58 6.82 -7.86
CA SER A 180 -16.28 7.02 -8.56
C SER A 180 -15.52 8.25 -8.06
N ALA A 181 -16.19 9.38 -7.84
CA ALA A 181 -15.55 10.60 -7.37
C ALA A 181 -14.93 10.45 -5.96
N ARG A 182 -15.53 9.63 -5.09
CA ARG A 182 -14.98 9.34 -3.75
C ARG A 182 -13.75 8.46 -3.84
N PHE A 183 -13.79 7.44 -4.70
CA PHE A 183 -12.65 6.55 -4.95
C PHE A 183 -11.49 7.28 -5.62
N ASP A 184 -11.78 8.22 -6.53
CA ASP A 184 -10.75 9.07 -7.12
C ASP A 184 -10.09 9.99 -6.07
N ALA A 185 -10.88 10.58 -5.18
CA ALA A 185 -10.35 11.39 -4.07
C ALA A 185 -9.53 10.55 -3.08
N GLY A 186 -10.00 9.34 -2.73
CA GLY A 186 -9.26 8.40 -1.87
C GLY A 186 -7.94 7.96 -2.50
N LEU A 187 -7.95 7.62 -3.79
CA LEU A 187 -6.73 7.29 -4.53
C LEU A 187 -5.73 8.47 -4.54
N ALA A 188 -6.21 9.69 -4.80
CA ALA A 188 -5.36 10.87 -4.78
C ALA A 188 -4.72 11.10 -3.39
N GLY A 189 -5.48 10.90 -2.32
CA GLY A 189 -4.98 10.97 -0.94
C GLY A 189 -3.91 9.91 -0.66
N PHE A 190 -4.15 8.65 -1.05
CA PHE A 190 -3.18 7.58 -0.92
C PHE A 190 -1.89 7.87 -1.70
N GLN A 191 -2.00 8.36 -2.94
CA GLN A 191 -0.85 8.73 -3.78
C GLN A 191 -0.03 9.87 -3.15
N ASP A 192 -0.68 10.93 -2.67
CA ASP A 192 0.03 12.05 -2.01
C ASP A 192 0.76 11.56 -0.75
N ARG A 193 0.11 10.72 0.07
CA ARG A 193 0.72 10.13 1.26
C ARG A 193 1.95 9.28 0.90
N VAL A 194 1.89 8.42 -0.14
CA VAL A 194 3.05 7.65 -0.62
C VAL A 194 4.16 8.55 -1.09
N HIS A 195 3.86 9.57 -1.90
CA HIS A 195 4.86 10.50 -2.39
C HIS A 195 5.59 11.22 -1.23
N ARG A 196 4.84 11.73 -0.25
CA ARG A 196 5.41 12.42 0.93
C ARG A 196 6.23 11.49 1.82
N ARG A 197 5.76 10.26 2.01
CA ARG A 197 6.49 9.25 2.78
C ARG A 197 7.75 8.77 2.06
N LEU A 198 7.73 8.71 0.73
CA LEU A 198 8.88 8.24 -0.06
C LEU A 198 9.94 9.32 -0.26
N PHE A 199 9.54 10.54 -0.64
CA PHE A 199 10.47 11.60 -1.06
C PHE A 199 10.68 12.70 0.00
N GLY A 200 9.82 12.78 1.02
CA GLY A 200 9.76 13.85 2.00
C GLY A 200 8.93 15.05 1.53
N ASN A 201 8.36 15.78 2.51
CA ASN A 201 7.46 16.90 2.22
C ASN A 201 8.15 17.99 1.39
N ALA A 202 9.40 18.35 1.71
CA ALA A 202 10.11 19.43 1.05
C ALA A 202 10.23 19.24 -0.47
N LEU A 203 10.62 18.04 -0.94
CA LEU A 203 10.70 17.76 -2.37
C LEU A 203 9.33 17.66 -3.03
N VAL A 204 8.35 17.08 -2.35
CA VAL A 204 6.98 16.98 -2.90
C VAL A 204 6.36 18.35 -3.07
N ASP A 205 6.51 19.25 -2.10
CA ASP A 205 5.99 20.62 -2.18
C ASP A 205 6.71 21.43 -3.26
N LEU A 206 7.98 21.15 -3.53
CA LEU A 206 8.78 21.85 -4.52
C LEU A 206 8.54 21.39 -5.96
N LEU A 207 8.56 20.06 -6.19
CA LEU A 207 8.60 19.46 -7.53
C LEU A 207 7.31 18.74 -7.92
N GLY A 208 6.46 18.47 -6.94
CA GLY A 208 5.25 17.67 -7.10
C GLY A 208 5.52 16.15 -7.07
N GLY A 209 4.67 15.41 -6.37
CA GLY A 209 4.78 13.96 -6.22
C GLY A 209 4.83 13.20 -7.55
N PRO A 210 3.93 13.48 -8.53
CA PRO A 210 3.97 12.82 -9.84
C PRO A 210 5.26 13.02 -10.64
N THR A 211 5.90 14.19 -10.53
CA THR A 211 7.19 14.46 -11.18
C THR A 211 8.29 13.59 -10.58
N LEU A 212 8.35 13.53 -9.24
CA LEU A 212 9.31 12.71 -8.52
C LEU A 212 9.09 11.21 -8.78
N GLU A 213 7.81 10.75 -8.83
CA GLU A 213 7.46 9.38 -9.22
C GLU A 213 8.03 9.03 -10.59
N GLN A 214 7.82 9.88 -11.61
CA GLN A 214 8.35 9.65 -12.96
C GLN A 214 9.87 9.61 -12.99
N MET A 215 10.55 10.51 -12.31
CA MET A 215 12.02 10.50 -12.24
C MET A 215 12.54 9.24 -11.58
N ALA A 216 11.89 8.79 -10.49
CA ALA A 216 12.28 7.59 -9.76
C ALA A 216 12.03 6.30 -10.56
N LEU A 217 10.91 6.21 -11.30
CA LEU A 217 10.61 5.08 -12.18
C LEU A 217 11.57 5.01 -13.38
N ASN A 218 12.01 6.15 -13.90
CA ASN A 218 12.95 6.24 -15.02
C ASN A 218 14.43 6.17 -14.57
N GLY A 219 14.72 6.02 -13.28
CA GLY A 219 16.08 5.95 -12.75
C GLY A 219 16.86 7.26 -12.79
N THR A 220 16.20 8.42 -13.07
CA THR A 220 16.86 9.72 -13.22
C THR A 220 16.86 10.56 -11.96
N LEU A 221 16.09 10.17 -10.93
CA LEU A 221 15.85 10.96 -9.72
C LEU A 221 17.17 11.38 -9.03
N PHE A 222 18.01 10.42 -8.72
CA PHE A 222 19.22 10.69 -7.92
C PHE A 222 20.22 11.57 -8.68
N ASN A 223 20.46 11.27 -9.96
CA ASN A 223 21.31 12.11 -10.78
C ASN A 223 20.77 13.54 -10.90
N PHE A 224 19.45 13.72 -11.00
CA PHE A 224 18.83 15.03 -10.98
C PHE A 224 19.06 15.74 -9.65
N LEU A 225 18.79 15.08 -8.52
CA LEU A 225 18.95 15.68 -7.20
C LEU A 225 20.40 16.06 -6.87
N ASP A 226 21.37 15.26 -7.34
CA ASP A 226 22.80 15.50 -7.09
C ASP A 226 23.35 16.64 -7.97
N THR A 227 22.80 16.85 -9.17
CA THR A 227 23.28 17.85 -10.12
C THR A 227 22.57 19.20 -10.00
N GLN A 228 21.36 19.24 -9.43
CA GLN A 228 20.60 20.47 -9.30
C GLN A 228 20.90 21.18 -7.97
N VAL A 229 21.02 22.48 -8.03
CA VAL A 229 21.28 23.35 -6.87
C VAL A 229 20.13 24.35 -6.74
N MET A 230 19.59 24.49 -5.54
CA MET A 230 18.61 25.50 -5.20
C MET A 230 19.09 26.29 -3.98
N GLU A 231 19.06 27.62 -4.06
CA GLU A 231 19.52 28.51 -3.00
C GLU A 231 20.95 28.19 -2.51
N GLY A 232 21.82 27.74 -3.41
CA GLY A 232 23.21 27.39 -3.11
C GLY A 232 23.44 26.01 -2.46
N ARG A 233 22.37 25.17 -2.37
CA ARG A 233 22.45 23.80 -1.80
C ARG A 233 22.01 22.77 -2.83
N PRO A 234 22.67 21.59 -2.88
CA PRO A 234 22.18 20.48 -3.71
C PRO A 234 20.77 20.06 -3.31
N LEU A 235 19.91 19.81 -4.31
CA LEU A 235 18.55 19.30 -4.04
C LEU A 235 18.56 17.96 -3.32
N ALA A 236 19.61 17.19 -3.43
CA ALA A 236 19.81 15.95 -2.68
C ALA A 236 19.71 16.14 -1.15
N GLU A 237 20.05 17.32 -0.61
CA GLU A 237 19.88 17.62 0.82
C GLU A 237 18.40 17.72 1.25
N SER A 238 17.51 18.00 0.30
CA SER A 238 16.05 18.09 0.54
C SER A 238 15.34 16.72 0.45
N LEU A 239 16.04 15.67 0.05
CA LEU A 239 15.49 14.32 0.00
C LEU A 239 15.28 13.80 1.42
N GLY A 240 14.01 13.67 1.80
CA GLY A 240 13.55 13.10 3.05
C GLY A 240 12.78 11.79 2.85
N GLY A 241 11.95 11.47 3.84
CA GLY A 241 11.12 10.27 3.82
C GLY A 241 11.94 8.99 3.70
N TRP A 242 11.31 7.92 3.26
CA TRP A 242 11.95 6.60 3.18
C TRP A 242 13.24 6.58 2.34
N LEU A 243 13.29 7.30 1.22
CA LEU A 243 14.51 7.36 0.41
C LEU A 243 15.62 8.16 1.09
N GLY A 244 15.27 9.19 1.86
CA GLY A 244 16.22 9.95 2.68
C GLY A 244 16.77 9.11 3.83
N GLU A 245 15.90 8.40 4.55
CA GLU A 245 16.24 7.50 5.66
C GLU A 245 17.08 6.30 5.17
N ALA A 246 16.73 5.75 4.01
CA ALA A 246 17.41 4.59 3.41
C ALA A 246 18.74 4.92 2.71
N ARG A 247 19.24 6.17 2.76
CA ARG A 247 20.55 6.51 2.16
C ARG A 247 21.69 5.57 2.54
N PRO A 248 21.83 5.16 3.83
CA PRO A 248 22.87 4.21 4.23
C PRO A 248 22.75 2.83 3.59
N LEU A 249 21.56 2.46 3.10
CA LEU A 249 21.32 1.15 2.49
C LEU A 249 21.79 1.08 1.01
N ARG A 250 22.06 2.22 0.38
CA ARG A 250 22.44 2.24 -1.04
C ARG A 250 23.80 1.61 -1.27
N GLY A 251 23.82 0.54 -2.07
CA GLY A 251 25.02 -0.26 -2.33
C GLY A 251 25.36 -1.23 -1.19
N LEU A 252 24.55 -1.30 -0.13
CA LEU A 252 24.70 -2.29 0.92
C LEU A 252 24.39 -3.67 0.36
N ARG A 253 25.32 -4.61 0.53
CA ARG A 253 25.11 -6.03 0.23
C ARG A 253 24.67 -6.78 1.47
N ILE A 254 23.59 -7.54 1.34
CA ILE A 254 23.01 -8.35 2.42
C ILE A 254 22.76 -9.78 1.93
N ILE A 255 22.50 -10.72 2.85
CA ILE A 255 21.91 -12.00 2.51
C ILE A 255 20.40 -11.89 2.72
N CYS A 256 19.62 -12.34 1.73
CA CYS A 256 18.16 -12.45 1.85
C CYS A 256 17.76 -13.91 2.12
N TYR A 257 16.74 -14.12 2.95
CA TYR A 257 16.30 -15.50 3.18
C TYR A 257 15.68 -16.11 1.92
N HIS A 258 14.83 -15.33 1.25
CA HIS A 258 14.16 -15.70 0.00
C HIS A 258 13.99 -14.48 -0.90
N LYS A 259 13.60 -14.67 -2.18
CA LYS A 259 13.43 -13.62 -3.20
C LYS A 259 12.17 -12.76 -3.01
N ASN A 260 11.91 -12.34 -1.79
CA ASN A 260 10.78 -11.46 -1.47
C ASN A 260 11.05 -9.99 -1.78
N TRP A 261 12.32 -9.60 -1.86
CA TRP A 261 12.77 -8.23 -1.71
C TRP A 261 13.23 -7.56 -3.01
N THR A 262 13.14 -8.23 -4.17
CA THR A 262 13.64 -7.71 -5.46
C THR A 262 13.18 -6.28 -5.78
N TYR A 263 11.92 -5.95 -5.51
CA TYR A 263 11.43 -4.59 -5.75
C TYR A 263 11.86 -3.59 -4.67
N PHE A 264 12.10 -4.05 -3.46
CA PHE A 264 12.71 -3.26 -2.40
C PHE A 264 14.17 -2.93 -2.73
N GLU A 265 14.92 -3.93 -3.22
CA GLU A 265 16.30 -3.77 -3.71
C GLU A 265 16.37 -2.70 -4.80
N ASP A 266 15.52 -2.80 -5.81
CA ASP A 266 15.44 -1.86 -6.93
C ASP A 266 15.10 -0.43 -6.45
N ARG A 267 14.24 -0.28 -5.43
CA ARG A 267 13.82 1.02 -4.92
C ARG A 267 14.83 1.66 -3.99
N PHE A 268 15.38 0.91 -3.06
CA PHE A 268 16.22 1.43 -1.98
C PHE A 268 17.71 1.26 -2.22
N GLY A 269 18.09 0.52 -3.28
CA GLY A 269 19.47 0.34 -3.70
C GLY A 269 20.27 -0.63 -2.81
N VAL A 270 19.60 -1.48 -2.06
CA VAL A 270 20.21 -2.61 -1.36
C VAL A 270 20.37 -3.78 -2.34
N GLU A 271 21.30 -4.70 -2.12
CA GLU A 271 21.54 -5.87 -2.96
C GLU A 271 21.49 -7.17 -2.14
N CYS A 272 20.58 -8.07 -2.46
CA CYS A 272 20.60 -9.43 -1.95
C CYS A 272 21.70 -10.22 -2.69
N ALA A 273 22.87 -10.35 -2.09
CA ALA A 273 24.03 -11.01 -2.69
C ALA A 273 23.81 -12.50 -2.95
N ASP A 274 23.05 -13.18 -2.09
CA ASP A 274 22.58 -14.55 -2.27
C ASP A 274 21.36 -14.82 -1.35
N TYR A 275 20.76 -16.02 -1.47
CA TYR A 275 19.52 -16.38 -0.80
C TYR A 275 19.69 -17.66 0.01
N VAL A 276 19.16 -17.68 1.26
CA VAL A 276 19.18 -18.90 2.10
C VAL A 276 18.30 -19.98 1.49
N GLU A 277 17.09 -19.62 1.11
CA GLU A 277 16.11 -20.47 0.45
C GLU A 277 15.87 -19.97 -0.98
N ALA A 278 16.63 -20.51 -1.92
CA ALA A 278 16.54 -20.12 -3.33
C ALA A 278 15.25 -20.61 -4.01
N LYS A 279 14.57 -21.62 -3.45
CA LYS A 279 13.32 -22.21 -3.98
C LYS A 279 12.24 -22.18 -2.91
N PRO A 280 11.03 -21.65 -3.18
CA PRO A 280 9.95 -21.61 -2.19
C PRO A 280 9.67 -23.00 -1.59
N GLY A 281 9.67 -23.07 -0.25
CA GLY A 281 9.35 -24.30 0.49
C GLY A 281 10.38 -25.42 0.44
N ILE A 282 11.56 -25.18 -0.18
CA ILE A 282 12.65 -26.16 -0.23
C ILE A 282 13.78 -25.71 0.70
N PRO A 283 13.98 -26.39 1.84
CA PRO A 283 15.04 -26.04 2.78
C PRO A 283 16.43 -26.07 2.14
N PRO A 284 17.34 -25.14 2.53
CA PRO A 284 18.69 -25.09 2.01
C PRO A 284 19.48 -26.36 2.35
N THR A 285 20.40 -26.78 1.47
CA THR A 285 21.31 -27.86 1.76
C THR A 285 22.42 -27.41 2.73
N PRO A 286 23.00 -28.31 3.54
CA PRO A 286 24.11 -27.96 4.44
C PRO A 286 25.31 -27.32 3.71
N ARG A 287 25.58 -27.75 2.49
CA ARG A 287 26.67 -27.21 1.64
C ARG A 287 26.37 -25.74 1.25
N HIS A 288 25.13 -25.45 0.89
CA HIS A 288 24.72 -24.08 0.55
C HIS A 288 24.78 -23.15 1.76
N VAL A 289 24.32 -23.63 2.93
CA VAL A 289 24.41 -22.85 4.18
C VAL A 289 25.89 -22.54 4.53
N ALA A 290 26.79 -23.53 4.34
CA ALA A 290 28.23 -23.30 4.55
C ALA A 290 28.78 -22.24 3.59
N HIS A 291 28.41 -22.31 2.31
CA HIS A 291 28.77 -21.29 1.33
C HIS A 291 28.30 -19.89 1.72
N LEU A 292 27.07 -19.72 2.19
CA LEU A 292 26.54 -18.43 2.63
C LEU A 292 27.30 -17.87 3.83
N ILE A 293 27.68 -18.74 4.78
CA ILE A 293 28.49 -18.34 5.94
C ILE A 293 29.87 -17.85 5.51
N ASP A 294 30.52 -18.57 4.59
CA ASP A 294 31.82 -18.20 4.03
C ASP A 294 31.71 -16.88 3.24
N LEU A 295 30.62 -16.69 2.49
CA LEU A 295 30.35 -15.47 1.72
C LEU A 295 30.17 -14.27 2.67
N MET A 296 29.32 -14.39 3.70
CA MET A 296 29.11 -13.32 4.69
C MET A 296 30.43 -12.90 5.34
N ARG A 297 31.22 -13.84 5.84
CA ARG A 297 32.49 -13.57 6.48
C ARG A 297 33.55 -13.03 5.53
N GLY A 298 33.62 -13.59 4.31
CA GLY A 298 34.64 -13.24 3.32
C GLY A 298 34.43 -11.86 2.70
N GLU A 299 33.19 -11.41 2.59
CA GLU A 299 32.83 -10.15 1.95
C GLU A 299 32.33 -9.09 2.95
N GLY A 300 32.31 -9.41 4.26
CA GLY A 300 31.82 -8.49 5.29
C GLY A 300 30.33 -8.15 5.14
N ILE A 301 29.50 -9.16 4.84
CA ILE A 301 28.06 -9.00 4.73
C ILE A 301 27.45 -9.20 6.13
N ASP A 302 27.02 -8.12 6.75
CA ASP A 302 26.68 -8.06 8.19
C ASP A 302 25.17 -8.14 8.45
N VAL A 303 24.32 -8.33 7.41
CA VAL A 303 22.87 -8.37 7.54
C VAL A 303 22.29 -9.59 6.81
N LEU A 304 21.38 -10.32 7.49
CA LEU A 304 20.52 -11.32 6.89
C LEU A 304 19.04 -10.91 7.05
N LEU A 305 18.39 -10.62 5.94
CA LEU A 305 16.99 -10.17 5.89
C LEU A 305 16.05 -11.35 5.63
N ALA A 306 15.02 -11.50 6.46
CA ALA A 306 14.01 -12.56 6.33
C ALA A 306 12.60 -12.05 6.60
N ALA A 307 11.61 -12.64 5.93
CA ALA A 307 10.22 -12.49 6.30
C ALA A 307 9.90 -13.27 7.59
N SER A 308 9.03 -12.73 8.44
CA SER A 308 8.75 -13.29 9.77
C SER A 308 8.02 -14.64 9.75
N TYR A 309 7.48 -15.07 8.64
CA TYR A 309 6.86 -16.40 8.50
C TYR A 309 7.89 -17.52 8.29
N PHE A 310 9.15 -17.22 8.03
CA PHE A 310 10.22 -18.22 8.02
C PHE A 310 10.62 -18.61 9.46
N ASP A 311 11.24 -19.78 9.59
CA ASP A 311 11.74 -20.27 10.89
C ASP A 311 12.81 -19.33 11.46
N SER A 312 12.44 -18.55 12.47
CA SER A 312 13.32 -17.54 13.09
C SER A 312 14.58 -18.15 13.71
N GLY A 313 14.49 -19.37 14.25
CA GLY A 313 15.66 -20.07 14.81
C GLY A 313 16.69 -20.40 13.74
N ARG A 314 16.23 -20.83 12.56
CA ARG A 314 17.11 -21.07 11.42
C ARG A 314 17.73 -19.79 10.88
N VAL A 315 16.91 -18.74 10.71
CA VAL A 315 17.39 -17.41 10.28
C VAL A 315 18.50 -16.92 11.21
N THR A 316 18.23 -16.92 12.52
CA THR A 316 19.18 -16.47 13.53
C THR A 316 20.46 -17.32 13.53
N THR A 317 20.33 -18.65 13.45
CA THR A 317 21.50 -19.55 13.42
C THR A 317 22.40 -19.30 12.20
N VAL A 318 21.83 -19.08 11.02
CA VAL A 318 22.62 -18.78 9.80
C VAL A 318 23.30 -17.43 9.92
N ALA A 319 22.58 -16.41 10.37
CA ALA A 319 23.12 -15.07 10.57
C ALA A 319 24.29 -15.05 11.58
N GLU A 320 24.08 -15.60 12.79
CA GLU A 320 25.12 -15.67 13.84
C GLU A 320 26.37 -16.40 13.39
N ARG A 321 26.21 -17.53 12.66
CA ARG A 321 27.34 -18.25 12.11
C ARG A 321 28.06 -17.49 11.01
N GLY A 322 27.39 -16.60 10.30
CA GLY A 322 27.96 -15.69 9.31
C GLY A 322 28.50 -14.39 9.92
N GLU A 323 28.39 -14.21 11.24
CA GLU A 323 28.72 -12.96 11.95
C GLU A 323 27.84 -11.77 11.53
N ALA A 324 26.58 -12.06 11.08
CA ALA A 324 25.62 -11.10 10.58
C ALA A 324 24.47 -10.89 11.58
N THR A 325 23.82 -9.73 11.48
CA THR A 325 22.63 -9.38 12.25
C THR A 325 21.38 -9.89 11.54
N PRO A 326 20.55 -10.73 12.17
CA PRO A 326 19.27 -11.16 11.59
C PRO A 326 18.25 -10.03 11.65
N VAL A 327 17.69 -9.64 10.49
CA VAL A 327 16.57 -8.70 10.40
C VAL A 327 15.34 -9.49 9.97
N ILE A 328 14.44 -9.76 10.92
CA ILE A 328 13.23 -10.56 10.71
C ILE A 328 12.02 -9.64 10.79
N VAL A 329 11.34 -9.42 9.65
CA VAL A 329 10.24 -8.45 9.54
C VAL A 329 9.01 -9.06 8.88
N PRO A 330 7.79 -8.68 9.28
CA PRO A 330 6.56 -9.06 8.58
C PRO A 330 6.53 -8.57 7.14
N MET A 331 5.91 -9.37 6.27
CA MET A 331 5.64 -9.00 4.87
C MET A 331 4.28 -8.32 4.70
N TYR A 332 3.38 -8.45 5.68
CA TYR A 332 2.00 -7.98 5.57
C TYR A 332 1.58 -7.20 6.82
N ASN A 333 0.74 -6.20 6.63
CA ASN A 333 0.05 -5.53 7.72
C ASN A 333 -0.90 -6.50 8.45
N GLY A 334 -1.20 -6.20 9.73
CA GLY A 334 -1.99 -7.08 10.59
C GLY A 334 -1.21 -8.25 11.19
N ALA A 335 0.06 -8.46 10.86
CA ALA A 335 0.90 -9.53 11.42
C ALA A 335 1.16 -9.35 12.93
N ARG A 336 1.16 -8.11 13.41
CA ARG A 336 1.26 -7.78 14.84
C ARG A 336 0.62 -6.42 15.10
N PRO A 337 0.27 -6.09 16.36
CA PRO A 337 -0.22 -4.77 16.73
C PRO A 337 0.74 -3.65 16.30
N GLY A 338 0.20 -2.54 15.79
CA GLY A 338 0.98 -1.40 15.30
C GLY A 338 1.52 -1.55 13.87
N LEU A 339 1.05 -2.55 13.13
CA LEU A 339 1.25 -2.69 11.69
C LEU A 339 -0.13 -2.74 11.03
N ASP A 340 -0.83 -1.61 11.04
CA ASP A 340 -2.24 -1.56 10.67
C ASP A 340 -2.42 -1.28 9.18
N ASP A 341 -1.46 -0.59 8.55
CA ASP A 341 -1.53 -0.21 7.15
C ASP A 341 -0.20 -0.47 6.38
N TYR A 342 -0.20 -0.09 5.11
CA TYR A 342 0.96 -0.21 4.23
C TYR A 342 2.16 0.62 4.70
N PHE A 343 1.90 1.79 5.26
CA PHE A 343 2.95 2.74 5.62
C PHE A 343 3.74 2.25 6.84
N ASP A 344 3.04 1.65 7.81
CA ASP A 344 3.68 1.03 8.98
C ASP A 344 4.66 -0.08 8.58
N LEU A 345 4.32 -0.85 7.52
CA LEU A 345 5.20 -1.89 7.00
C LEU A 345 6.48 -1.31 6.40
N VAL A 346 6.36 -0.31 5.54
CA VAL A 346 7.53 0.28 4.88
C VAL A 346 8.41 1.00 5.91
N ASP A 347 7.80 1.69 6.90
CA ASP A 347 8.53 2.28 8.03
C ASP A 347 9.36 1.23 8.77
N LEU A 348 8.72 0.09 9.06
CA LEU A 348 9.40 -1.01 9.74
C LEU A 348 10.55 -1.59 8.91
N TRP A 349 10.35 -1.83 7.60
CA TRP A 349 11.37 -2.42 6.74
C TRP A 349 12.59 -1.50 6.63
N VAL A 350 12.37 -0.23 6.29
CA VAL A 350 13.43 0.76 6.16
C VAL A 350 14.14 0.97 7.49
N GLY A 351 13.39 1.23 8.58
CA GLY A 351 13.96 1.48 9.90
C GLY A 351 14.77 0.29 10.44
N SER A 352 14.28 -0.95 10.25
CA SER A 352 14.97 -2.15 10.72
C SER A 352 16.30 -2.39 9.98
N LEU A 353 16.32 -2.18 8.65
CA LEU A 353 17.53 -2.34 7.86
C LEU A 353 18.55 -1.23 8.15
N VAL A 354 18.11 0.03 8.27
CA VAL A 354 18.99 1.15 8.63
C VAL A 354 19.59 0.94 10.01
N ALA A 355 18.81 0.48 10.99
CA ALA A 355 19.32 0.18 12.32
C ALA A 355 20.39 -0.95 12.30
N ALA A 356 20.14 -2.02 11.54
CA ALA A 356 21.09 -3.13 11.41
C ALA A 356 22.38 -2.70 10.71
N SER A 357 22.30 -1.92 9.61
CA SER A 357 23.47 -1.45 8.88
C SER A 357 24.35 -0.49 9.70
N SER A 358 23.77 0.23 10.65
CA SER A 358 24.52 1.18 11.49
C SER A 358 25.43 0.49 12.52
N HIS A 359 25.15 -0.76 12.89
CA HIS A 359 25.98 -1.57 13.79
C HIS A 359 27.23 -2.12 13.10
N SER A 360 27.24 -2.16 11.78
CA SER A 360 28.35 -2.66 10.97
C SER A 360 29.48 -1.64 10.73
N LEU A 361 29.26 -0.38 11.10
CA LEU A 361 30.23 0.71 10.89
C LEU A 361 31.14 0.99 12.11
N HIS A 362 31.09 0.14 13.14
CA HIS A 362 31.91 0.21 14.35
C HIS A 362 32.73 -1.06 14.54
#